data_8a7d66035f89ff2613b7d880e50f4763
#
_entry.id   8a7d66035f89ff2613b7d880e50f4763
#
_cell.length_a   1.000
_cell.length_b   1.000
_cell.length_c   1.000
_cell.angle_alpha   90.00
_cell.angle_beta   90.00
_cell.angle_gamma   90.00
#
_symmetry.space_group_name_H-M   'P 1'
#
loop_
_entity.id
_entity.type
_entity.pdbx_description
1 polymer ?
#
loop_
_entity_poly.entity_id
_entity_poly.type
_entity_poly.pdbx_seq_one_letter_code
_entity_poly.pdbx_strand_id
1 'polypeptide(L)'
;MKTLLERYIECSDRYIDACHGAVYMDLDRGVVLNDEDPAKALDDAGKALRKEAKTRGLDMYQLKNHMIKFISSNVQSKSVNQSTAELYKGRREHNIRILEVFLGIK
;
A
#
# COMPACT_ATOMS: atom_id res chain seq x y z
N MET A 1 -9.50 16.18 0.74
CA MET A 1 -8.94 15.59 -0.48
C MET A 1 -7.75 14.70 -0.11
N LYS A 2 -7.74 13.46 -0.57
CA LYS A 2 -6.65 12.55 -0.26
C LYS A 2 -5.45 12.84 -1.13
N THR A 3 -4.27 12.81 -0.52
CA THR A 3 -3.02 12.92 -1.28
C THR A 3 -2.82 11.63 -2.11
N LEU A 4 -1.92 11.69 -3.10
CA LEU A 4 -1.57 10.50 -3.87
C LEU A 4 -0.98 9.40 -2.99
N LEU A 5 -0.21 9.77 -1.98
CA LEU A 5 0.35 8.82 -1.04
C LEU A 5 -0.75 8.13 -0.22
N GLU A 6 -1.70 8.89 0.31
CA GLU A 6 -2.82 8.33 1.07
C GLU A 6 -3.62 7.36 0.23
N ARG A 7 -3.88 7.71 -1.03
CA ARG A 7 -4.57 6.81 -1.96
C ARG A 7 -3.76 5.55 -2.22
N TYR A 8 -2.45 5.66 -2.39
CA TYR A 8 -1.58 4.50 -2.57
C TYR A 8 -1.61 3.56 -1.36
N ILE A 9 -1.54 4.14 -0.16
CA ILE A 9 -1.61 3.37 1.10
C ILE A 9 -2.95 2.64 1.19
N GLU A 10 -4.04 3.33 0.93
CA GLU A 10 -5.37 2.73 0.97
C GLU A 10 -5.52 1.60 -0.03
N CYS A 11 -5.07 1.80 -1.27
CA CYS A 11 -5.11 0.76 -2.29
C CYS A 11 -4.24 -0.44 -1.92
N SER A 12 -3.07 -0.20 -1.32
CA SER A 12 -2.20 -1.26 -0.84
C SER A 12 -2.87 -2.09 0.25
N ASP A 13 -3.52 -1.43 1.21
CA ASP A 13 -4.23 -2.12 2.28
C ASP A 13 -5.37 -2.97 1.72
N ARG A 14 -6.15 -2.44 0.79
CA ARG A 14 -7.25 -3.17 0.14
C ARG A 14 -6.75 -4.38 -0.63
N TYR A 15 -5.66 -4.22 -1.37
CA TYR A 15 -5.08 -5.31 -2.13
C TYR A 15 -4.61 -6.44 -1.22
N ILE A 16 -3.92 -6.11 -0.14
CA ILE A 16 -3.42 -7.11 0.80
C ILE A 16 -4.57 -7.80 1.53
N ASP A 17 -5.59 -7.07 1.94
CA ASP A 17 -6.79 -7.65 2.55
C ASP A 17 -7.50 -8.59 1.59
N ALA A 18 -7.61 -8.21 0.33
CA ALA A 18 -8.22 -9.05 -0.70
C ALA A 18 -7.43 -10.34 -0.91
N CYS A 19 -6.09 -10.26 -0.90
CA CYS A 19 -5.26 -11.46 -1.04
C CYS A 19 -5.44 -12.42 0.12
N HIS A 20 -5.57 -11.92 1.35
CA HIS A 20 -5.76 -12.76 2.54
C HIS A 20 -7.18 -13.28 2.68
N GLY A 21 -8.17 -12.51 2.26
CA GLY A 21 -9.58 -12.85 2.43
C GLY A 21 -10.28 -13.36 1.18
N ALA A 22 -9.60 -13.42 0.05
CA ALA A 22 -10.23 -13.65 -1.26
C ALA A 22 -11.04 -14.96 -1.31
N VAL A 23 -10.51 -16.03 -0.75
CA VAL A 23 -11.17 -17.34 -0.77
C VAL A 23 -12.50 -17.30 -0.01
N TYR A 24 -12.49 -16.67 1.14
CA TYR A 24 -13.70 -16.58 1.96
C TYR A 24 -14.73 -15.66 1.33
N MET A 25 -14.32 -14.58 0.73
CA MET A 25 -15.22 -13.64 0.08
C MET A 25 -15.90 -14.27 -1.12
N ASP A 26 -15.18 -15.06 -1.91
CA ASP A 26 -15.72 -15.73 -3.07
C ASP A 26 -16.73 -16.81 -2.69
N LEU A 27 -16.49 -17.53 -1.61
CA LEU A 27 -17.40 -18.57 -1.15
C LEU A 27 -18.67 -18.00 -0.52
N ASP A 28 -18.55 -16.92 0.26
CA ASP A 28 -19.68 -16.37 0.99
C ASP A 28 -20.58 -15.49 0.13
N ARG A 29 -20.00 -14.78 -0.82
CA ARG A 29 -20.73 -13.78 -1.59
C ARG A 29 -20.93 -14.14 -3.05
N GLY A 30 -20.30 -15.20 -3.49
CA GLY A 30 -20.42 -15.69 -4.86
C GLY A 30 -19.76 -14.80 -5.90
N VAL A 31 -19.61 -13.53 -5.65
CA VAL A 31 -18.98 -12.59 -6.57
C VAL A 31 -18.37 -11.46 -5.81
N VAL A 32 -17.15 -11.16 -6.12
CA VAL A 32 -16.54 -9.93 -5.67
C VAL A 32 -17.07 -8.83 -6.58
N LEU A 33 -18.04 -8.12 -6.09
CA LEU A 33 -18.68 -7.07 -6.86
C LEU A 33 -18.03 -5.75 -6.73
N ASN A 34 -16.76 -5.70 -6.60
CA ASN A 34 -16.10 -4.44 -6.72
C ASN A 34 -15.81 -4.21 -8.18
N ASP A 35 -16.33 -3.14 -8.70
CA ASP A 35 -16.01 -2.68 -10.04
C ASP A 35 -14.53 -2.39 -10.18
N GLU A 36 -13.81 -2.32 -9.07
CA GLU A 36 -12.36 -2.12 -9.07
C GLU A 36 -11.66 -3.42 -8.70
N ASP A 37 -10.81 -3.90 -9.61
CA ASP A 37 -9.83 -4.92 -9.29
C ASP A 37 -8.81 -4.30 -8.32
N PRO A 38 -8.64 -4.84 -7.10
CA PRO A 38 -7.69 -4.27 -6.13
C PRO A 38 -6.26 -4.19 -6.66
N ALA A 39 -5.84 -5.16 -7.45
CA ALA A 39 -4.50 -5.15 -8.05
C ALA A 39 -4.35 -4.00 -9.04
N LYS A 40 -5.37 -3.77 -9.87
CA LYS A 40 -5.36 -2.68 -10.83
C LYS A 40 -5.40 -1.33 -10.12
N ALA A 41 -6.23 -1.19 -9.11
CA ALA A 41 -6.32 0.05 -8.33
C ALA A 41 -4.98 0.40 -7.69
N LEU A 42 -4.29 -0.60 -7.13
CA LEU A 42 -2.97 -0.40 -6.55
C LEU A 42 -1.95 0.00 -7.62
N ASP A 43 -1.96 -0.66 -8.77
CA ASP A 43 -1.05 -0.34 -9.87
C ASP A 43 -1.25 1.09 -10.36
N ASP A 44 -2.50 1.50 -10.55
CA ASP A 44 -2.84 2.85 -10.99
C ASP A 44 -2.41 3.90 -9.97
N ALA A 45 -2.65 3.63 -8.70
CA ALA A 45 -2.22 4.54 -7.63
C ALA A 45 -0.70 4.64 -7.55
N GLY A 46 0.00 3.53 -7.72
CA GLY A 46 1.46 3.51 -7.75
C GLY A 46 2.02 4.28 -8.93
N LYS A 47 1.41 4.14 -10.10
CA LYS A 47 1.81 4.90 -11.29
C LYS A 47 1.61 6.40 -11.10
N ALA A 48 0.49 6.81 -10.53
CA ALA A 48 0.21 8.22 -10.26
C ALA A 48 1.23 8.80 -9.28
N LEU A 49 1.57 8.06 -8.24
CA LEU A 49 2.54 8.49 -7.25
C LEU A 49 3.94 8.65 -7.87
N ARG A 50 4.35 7.67 -8.67
CA ARG A 50 5.65 7.72 -9.35
C ARG A 50 5.73 8.87 -10.36
N LYS A 51 4.64 9.12 -11.09
CA LYS A 51 4.57 10.22 -12.03
C LYS A 51 4.75 11.56 -11.32
N GLU A 52 4.07 11.75 -10.22
CA GLU A 52 4.21 12.98 -9.42
C GLU A 52 5.63 13.15 -8.89
N ALA A 53 6.21 12.09 -8.36
CA ALA A 53 7.59 12.13 -7.87
C ALA A 53 8.58 12.46 -8.98
N LYS A 54 8.39 11.88 -10.16
CA LYS A 54 9.23 12.17 -11.32
C LYS A 54 9.11 13.63 -11.75
N THR A 55 7.90 14.17 -11.74
CA THR A 55 7.64 15.57 -12.07
C THR A 55 8.37 16.50 -11.11
N ARG A 56 8.51 16.11 -9.85
CA ARG A 56 9.24 16.88 -8.84
C ARG A 56 10.76 16.66 -8.87
N GLY A 57 11.25 15.81 -9.75
CA GLY A 57 12.67 15.52 -9.86
C GLY A 57 13.23 14.65 -8.74
N LEU A 58 12.37 13.85 -8.09
CA LEU A 58 12.80 12.97 -7.01
C LEU A 58 13.50 11.73 -7.56
N ASP A 59 14.37 11.12 -6.72
CA ASP A 59 15.09 9.92 -7.09
C ASP A 59 14.14 8.73 -7.15
N MET A 60 13.92 8.22 -8.35
CA MET A 60 12.98 7.13 -8.58
C MET A 60 13.47 5.80 -8.00
N TYR A 61 14.77 5.63 -7.87
CA TYR A 61 15.34 4.42 -7.26
C TYR A 61 15.05 4.39 -5.76
N GLN A 62 15.23 5.53 -5.09
CA GLN A 62 14.90 5.64 -3.67
C GLN A 62 13.40 5.47 -3.43
N LEU A 63 12.58 6.08 -4.28
CA LEU A 63 11.13 5.93 -4.17
C LEU A 63 10.73 4.46 -4.27
N LYS A 64 11.26 3.74 -5.25
CA LYS A 64 11.00 2.32 -5.43
C LYS A 64 11.36 1.53 -4.16
N ASN A 65 12.52 1.80 -3.58
CA ASN A 65 12.95 1.12 -2.37
C ASN A 65 12.04 1.40 -1.19
N HIS A 66 11.61 2.64 -1.01
CA HIS A 66 10.68 3.01 0.05
C HIS A 66 9.32 2.36 -0.13
N MET A 67 8.82 2.29 -1.36
CA MET A 67 7.56 1.62 -1.67
C MET A 67 7.64 0.13 -1.39
N ILE A 68 8.73 -0.52 -1.77
CA ILE A 68 8.95 -1.94 -1.50
C ILE A 68 8.96 -2.21 0.01
N LYS A 69 9.66 -1.40 0.78
CA LYS A 69 9.73 -1.54 2.24
C LYS A 69 8.36 -1.36 2.88
N PHE A 70 7.58 -0.39 2.41
CA PHE A 70 6.23 -0.18 2.91
C PHE A 70 5.34 -1.39 2.63
N ILE A 71 5.31 -1.88 1.40
CA ILE A 71 4.50 -3.04 1.02
C ILE A 71 4.90 -4.27 1.83
N SER A 72 6.21 -4.53 1.96
CA SER A 72 6.72 -5.66 2.74
C SER A 72 6.27 -5.60 4.20
N SER A 73 6.37 -4.43 4.82
CA SER A 73 5.93 -4.24 6.22
C SER A 73 4.42 -4.46 6.35
N ASN A 74 3.64 -3.99 5.37
CA ASN A 74 2.20 -4.13 5.40
C ASN A 74 1.78 -5.59 5.26
N VAL A 75 2.41 -6.33 4.34
CA VAL A 75 2.17 -7.77 4.18
C VAL A 75 2.50 -8.50 5.48
N GLN A 76 3.66 -8.22 6.07
CA GLN A 76 4.08 -8.87 7.31
C GLN A 76 3.14 -8.58 8.47
N SER A 77 2.65 -7.34 8.58
CA SER A 77 1.75 -6.97 9.68
C SER A 77 0.41 -7.70 9.62
N LYS A 78 -0.01 -8.14 8.44
CA LYS A 78 -1.27 -8.85 8.23
C LYS A 78 -1.13 -10.36 8.25
N SER A 79 0.08 -10.88 8.08
CA SER A 79 0.34 -12.31 7.96
C SER A 79 0.75 -12.99 9.25
N VAL A 80 1.03 -12.24 10.32
CA VAL A 80 1.54 -12.77 11.57
C VAL A 80 0.51 -12.71 12.69
N ASN A 81 0.80 -13.36 13.81
CA ASN A 81 -0.08 -13.33 14.96
C ASN A 81 -0.09 -11.92 15.59
N GLN A 82 -1.05 -11.69 16.50
CA GLN A 82 -1.30 -10.37 17.05
C GLN A 82 -0.10 -9.76 17.77
N SER A 83 0.67 -10.57 18.50
CA SER A 83 1.80 -10.06 19.26
C SER A 83 2.95 -9.57 18.36
N THR A 84 3.15 -10.24 17.24
CA THR A 84 4.18 -9.84 16.26
C THR A 84 3.66 -8.78 15.31
N ALA A 85 2.34 -8.75 15.07
CA ALA A 85 1.72 -7.77 14.19
C ALA A 85 1.96 -6.33 14.65
N GLU A 86 1.99 -6.07 15.94
CA GLU A 86 2.24 -4.74 16.48
C GLU A 86 3.63 -4.21 16.09
N LEU A 87 4.62 -5.09 16.11
CA LEU A 87 5.98 -4.74 15.68
C LEU A 87 6.00 -4.32 14.21
N TYR A 88 5.33 -5.09 13.36
CA TYR A 88 5.29 -4.81 11.93
C TYR A 88 4.44 -3.59 11.60
N LYS A 89 3.41 -3.32 12.40
CA LYS A 89 2.64 -2.07 12.27
C LYS A 89 3.52 -0.86 12.53
N GLY A 90 4.37 -0.93 13.53
CA GLY A 90 5.33 0.13 13.81
C GLY A 90 6.28 0.37 12.64
N ARG A 91 6.77 -0.70 12.02
CA ARG A 91 7.61 -0.59 10.83
C ARG A 91 6.85 0.00 9.65
N ARG A 92 5.61 -0.41 9.47
CA ARG A 92 4.75 0.11 8.42
C ARG A 92 4.57 1.63 8.56
N GLU A 93 4.24 2.09 9.76
CA GLU A 93 4.08 3.51 10.05
C GLU A 93 5.39 4.28 9.82
N HIS A 94 6.49 3.71 10.24
CA HIS A 94 7.81 4.31 10.01
C HIS A 94 8.10 4.46 8.52
N ASN A 95 7.81 3.43 7.73
CA ASN A 95 8.01 3.46 6.29
C ASN A 95 7.08 4.46 5.60
N ILE A 96 5.86 4.64 6.10
CA ILE A 96 4.95 5.68 5.61
C ILE A 96 5.55 7.07 5.86
N ARG A 97 6.10 7.31 7.04
CA ARG A 97 6.74 8.60 7.36
C ARG A 97 7.93 8.88 6.46
N ILE A 98 8.72 7.85 6.18
CA ILE A 98 9.84 7.99 5.24
C ILE A 98 9.33 8.42 3.87
N LEU A 99 8.26 7.80 3.39
CA LEU A 99 7.63 8.19 2.12
C LEU A 99 7.09 9.62 2.17
N GLU A 100 6.44 10.00 3.26
CA GLU A 100 5.90 11.36 3.41
C GLU A 100 7.02 12.40 3.35
N VAL A 101 8.11 12.17 4.06
CA VAL A 101 9.28 13.06 4.06
C VAL A 101 9.92 13.10 2.68
N PHE A 102 10.11 11.94 2.07
CA PHE A 102 10.73 11.85 0.74
C PHE A 102 9.92 12.62 -0.31
N LEU A 103 8.60 12.50 -0.24
CA LEU A 103 7.70 13.18 -1.19
C LEU A 103 7.44 14.64 -0.84
N GLY A 104 7.95 15.11 0.29
CA GLY A 104 7.77 16.49 0.70
C GLY A 104 6.37 16.84 1.19
N ILE A 105 5.60 15.85 1.64
CA ILE A 105 4.24 16.04 2.14
C ILE A 105 4.25 16.55 3.59
N LYS A 106 5.26 16.15 4.34
CA LYS A 106 5.43 16.58 5.73
C LYS A 106 6.86 16.94 6.03
#